data_b54c08a2c62dcb599487deff49a856d9
#
_entry.id   b54c08a2c62dcb599487deff49a856d9
#
_cell.length_a   1.000
_cell.length_b   1.000
_cell.length_c   1.000
_cell.angle_alpha   90.00
_cell.angle_beta   90.00
_cell.angle_gamma   90.00
#
_symmetry.space_group_name_H-M   'P 1'
#
loop_
_entity.id
_entity.type
_entity.pdbx_description
1 polymer ?
#
loop_
_entity_poly.entity_id
_entity_poly.type
_entity_poly.pdbx_seq_one_letter_code
_entity_poly.pdbx_strand_id
1 'polypeptide(L)'
;MAPRLIIVSNRVALPDARQQLAGGLAVAVKAALRERVGVWFGWSGDISDQETATPRRVRRGRVEYAVIDLSEADYQEYYNGFANRVLWPILHYRVDLQEYSRADQSGYMRVNSLFADQLETIIEEDDVVWVHDYHLMPLARELR
;
A
#
# COMPACT_ATOMS: atom_id res chain seq x y z
N MET A 1 10.47 -11.12 22.49
CA MET A 1 11.01 -10.25 21.42
C MET A 1 10.06 -9.07 21.24
N ALA A 2 10.56 -7.92 20.84
CA ALA A 2 9.64 -6.83 20.50
C ALA A 2 8.83 -7.22 19.24
N PRO A 3 7.53 -6.87 19.17
CA PRO A 3 6.70 -7.14 18.02
C PRO A 3 7.28 -6.52 16.75
N ARG A 4 7.14 -7.19 15.61
CA ARG A 4 7.57 -6.65 14.32
C ARG A 4 6.69 -5.46 13.95
N LEU A 5 7.24 -4.53 13.20
CA LEU A 5 6.49 -3.42 12.62
C LEU A 5 6.18 -3.72 11.16
N ILE A 6 4.90 -3.83 10.84
CA ILE A 6 4.40 -3.99 9.47
C ILE A 6 3.90 -2.64 8.99
N ILE A 7 4.63 -2.03 8.08
CA ILE A 7 4.22 -0.76 7.47
C ILE A 7 3.54 -1.06 6.15
N VAL A 8 2.35 -0.51 5.96
CA VAL A 8 1.56 -0.65 4.74
C VAL A 8 1.37 0.71 4.10
N SER A 9 1.80 0.85 2.87
CA SER A 9 1.61 2.07 2.08
C SER A 9 1.16 1.74 0.66
N ASN A 10 0.57 2.71 -0.02
CA ASN A 10 0.17 2.54 -1.41
C ASN A 10 1.34 2.03 -2.26
N ARG A 11 2.50 2.66 -2.16
CA ARG A 11 3.70 2.29 -2.93
C ARG A 11 4.91 2.06 -2.03
N VAL A 12 5.69 1.03 -2.36
CA VAL A 12 6.94 0.69 -1.67
C VAL A 12 8.15 1.14 -2.49
N ALA A 13 9.09 1.82 -1.83
CA ALA A 13 10.39 2.15 -2.41
C ALA A 13 11.34 0.97 -2.24
N LEU A 14 11.43 0.10 -3.24
CA LEU A 14 12.41 -0.99 -3.24
C LEU A 14 13.85 -0.44 -3.20
N PRO A 15 14.76 -1.10 -2.49
CA PRO A 15 16.12 -0.60 -2.29
C PRO A 15 16.95 -0.51 -3.60
N ASP A 16 16.63 -1.35 -4.57
CA ASP A 16 17.33 -1.41 -5.85
C ASP A 16 16.59 -0.68 -6.98
N ALA A 17 15.48 0.00 -6.68
CA ALA A 17 14.73 0.75 -7.68
C ALA A 17 15.55 1.96 -8.16
N ARG A 18 15.70 2.10 -9.49
CA ARG A 18 16.40 3.23 -10.11
C ARG A 18 15.73 4.58 -9.85
N GLN A 19 14.44 4.57 -9.54
CA GLN A 19 13.69 5.76 -9.12
C GLN A 19 13.57 5.76 -7.60
N GLN A 20 14.29 6.65 -6.96
CA GLN A 20 14.02 6.97 -5.55
C GLN A 20 12.65 7.65 -5.47
N LEU A 21 11.73 7.05 -4.70
CA LEU A 21 10.51 7.75 -4.31
C LEU A 21 10.93 9.01 -3.51
N ALA A 22 10.83 10.15 -4.16
CA ALA A 22 10.97 11.43 -3.49
C ALA A 22 9.72 11.67 -2.65
N GLY A 23 9.85 11.69 -1.33
CA GLY A 23 8.74 11.98 -0.43
C GLY A 23 9.07 11.72 1.02
N GLY A 24 8.49 12.52 1.90
CA GLY A 24 8.70 12.42 3.35
C GLY A 24 8.34 11.06 3.92
N LEU A 25 7.32 10.39 3.36
CA LEU A 25 6.90 9.05 3.80
C LEU A 25 8.02 8.03 3.64
N ALA A 26 8.66 7.95 2.47
CA ALA A 26 9.73 6.96 2.24
C ALA A 26 10.92 7.18 3.18
N VAL A 27 11.25 8.42 3.49
CA VAL A 27 12.32 8.77 4.45
C VAL A 27 11.93 8.36 5.86
N ALA A 28 10.71 8.69 6.30
CA ALA A 28 10.20 8.36 7.63
C ALA A 28 10.08 6.85 7.85
N VAL A 29 9.56 6.12 6.87
CA VAL A 29 9.44 4.65 6.90
C VAL A 29 10.82 3.98 7.00
N LYS A 30 11.77 4.42 6.19
CA LYS A 30 13.15 3.90 6.26
C LYS A 30 13.79 4.19 7.62
N ALA A 31 13.54 5.35 8.21
CA ALA A 31 14.05 5.68 9.55
C ALA A 31 13.42 4.78 10.62
N ALA A 32 12.10 4.60 10.61
CA ALA A 32 11.40 3.73 11.57
C ALA A 32 11.87 2.27 11.50
N LEU A 33 12.10 1.76 10.29
CA LEU A 33 12.54 0.37 10.08
C LEU A 33 14.04 0.13 10.33
N ARG A 34 14.86 1.18 10.49
CA ARG A 34 16.27 1.01 10.89
C ARG A 34 16.42 0.50 12.31
N GLU A 35 15.51 0.87 13.18
CA GLU A 35 15.57 0.56 14.61
C GLU A 35 14.86 -0.75 14.97
N ARG A 36 14.00 -1.28 14.10
CA ARG A 36 13.18 -2.46 14.35
C ARG A 36 13.27 -3.46 13.21
N VAL A 37 13.07 -4.73 13.53
CA VAL A 37 12.76 -5.74 12.52
C VAL A 37 11.35 -5.48 12.01
N GLY A 38 11.15 -5.44 10.70
CA GLY A 38 9.83 -5.17 10.16
C GLY A 38 9.70 -5.45 8.68
N VAL A 39 8.48 -5.28 8.22
CA VAL A 39 8.08 -5.46 6.82
C VAL A 39 7.53 -4.15 6.28
N TRP A 40 7.90 -3.80 5.07
CA TRP A 40 7.26 -2.73 4.32
C TRP A 40 6.50 -3.32 3.14
N PHE A 41 5.18 -3.28 3.22
CA PHE A 41 4.28 -3.88 2.24
C PHE A 41 3.53 -2.83 1.42
N GLY A 42 3.32 -3.10 0.15
CA GLY A 42 2.48 -2.30 -0.75
C GLY A 42 2.69 -2.62 -2.23
N TRP A 43 2.22 -1.71 -3.07
CA TRP A 43 2.37 -1.82 -4.52
C TRP A 43 3.83 -1.58 -4.95
N SER A 44 4.32 -2.41 -5.88
CA SER A 44 5.66 -2.29 -6.47
C SER A 44 5.85 -1.06 -7.37
N GLY A 45 4.76 -0.56 -7.94
CA GLY A 45 4.73 0.43 -9.00
C GLY A 45 4.61 -0.17 -10.40
N ASP A 46 4.71 -1.49 -10.52
CA ASP A 46 4.57 -2.20 -11.79
C ASP A 46 3.12 -2.60 -12.04
N ILE A 47 2.74 -2.63 -13.31
CA ILE A 47 1.44 -3.10 -13.78
C ILE A 47 1.61 -4.50 -14.35
N SER A 48 0.78 -5.43 -13.90
CA SER A 48 0.78 -6.81 -14.38
C SER A 48 -0.62 -7.40 -14.24
N ASP A 49 -1.11 -7.99 -15.31
CA ASP A 49 -2.38 -8.74 -15.29
C ASP A 49 -2.20 -10.21 -14.82
N GLN A 50 -1.00 -10.58 -14.41
CA GLN A 50 -0.74 -11.88 -13.82
C GLN A 50 -1.12 -11.86 -12.35
N GLU A 51 -2.05 -12.73 -11.98
CA GLU A 51 -2.36 -12.95 -10.56
C GLU A 51 -1.16 -13.57 -9.86
N THR A 52 -0.68 -12.87 -8.84
CA THR A 52 0.37 -13.37 -7.94
C THR A 52 -0.28 -13.90 -6.67
N ALA A 53 -0.10 -15.18 -6.38
CA ALA A 53 -0.66 -15.82 -5.19
C ALA A 53 -0.05 -15.28 -3.88
N THR A 54 1.17 -14.76 -3.93
CA THR A 54 1.91 -14.23 -2.77
C THR A 54 2.74 -13.01 -3.15
N PRO A 55 2.98 -12.08 -2.21
CA PRO A 55 3.85 -10.93 -2.46
C PRO A 55 5.28 -11.34 -2.81
N ARG A 56 5.89 -10.61 -3.74
CA ARG A 56 7.32 -10.71 -3.99
C ARG A 56 8.09 -10.10 -2.83
N ARG A 57 9.01 -10.85 -2.23
CA ARG A 57 9.75 -10.43 -1.04
C ARG A 57 11.24 -10.21 -1.33
N VAL A 58 11.77 -9.12 -0.83
CA VAL A 58 13.20 -8.78 -0.89
C VAL A 58 13.67 -8.35 0.48
N ARG A 59 14.69 -8.99 1.03
CA ARG A 59 15.23 -8.66 2.34
C ARG A 59 16.53 -7.85 2.22
N ARG A 60 16.61 -6.79 3.00
CA ARG A 60 17.83 -5.98 3.17
C ARG A 60 18.03 -5.66 4.66
N GLY A 61 19.01 -6.33 5.24
CA GLY A 61 19.29 -6.20 6.69
C GLY A 61 18.11 -6.67 7.53
N ARG A 62 17.55 -5.76 8.33
CA ARG A 62 16.40 -6.03 9.22
C ARG A 62 15.05 -5.79 8.58
N VAL A 63 15.04 -5.25 7.37
CA VAL A 63 13.80 -4.87 6.65
C VAL A 63 13.52 -5.89 5.57
N GLU A 64 12.29 -6.38 5.55
CA GLU A 64 11.72 -7.14 4.45
C GLU A 64 10.79 -6.23 3.65
N TYR A 65 11.03 -6.13 2.36
CA TYR A 65 10.15 -5.43 1.42
C TYR A 65 9.25 -6.46 0.76
N ALA A 66 7.96 -6.30 0.90
CA ALA A 66 6.97 -7.19 0.30
C ALA A 66 6.11 -6.37 -0.66
N VAL A 67 6.06 -6.75 -1.93
CA VAL A 67 5.37 -5.98 -2.94
C VAL A 67 4.45 -6.85 -3.78
N ILE A 68 3.35 -6.23 -4.21
CA ILE A 68 2.42 -6.78 -5.20
C ILE A 68 2.38 -5.85 -6.41
N ASP A 69 2.08 -6.41 -7.57
CA ASP A 69 1.77 -5.64 -8.76
C ASP A 69 0.26 -5.41 -8.82
N LEU A 70 -0.18 -4.38 -9.51
CA LEU A 70 -1.60 -4.12 -9.76
C LEU A 70 -1.91 -4.40 -11.23
N SER A 71 -3.13 -4.85 -11.52
CA SER A 71 -3.63 -4.86 -12.89
C SER A 71 -3.82 -3.44 -13.41
N GLU A 72 -3.88 -3.27 -14.72
CA GLU A 72 -4.19 -1.96 -15.32
C GLU A 72 -5.55 -1.43 -14.84
N ALA A 73 -6.56 -2.30 -14.76
CA ALA A 73 -7.89 -1.91 -14.27
C ALA A 73 -7.84 -1.45 -12.81
N ASP A 74 -7.12 -2.17 -11.95
CA ASP A 74 -6.97 -1.79 -10.54
C ASP A 74 -6.22 -0.48 -10.38
N TYR A 75 -5.15 -0.27 -11.12
CA TYR A 75 -4.42 0.99 -11.11
C TYR A 75 -5.31 2.17 -11.53
N GLN A 76 -6.10 2.01 -12.59
CA GLN A 76 -6.97 3.07 -13.08
C GLN A 76 -8.12 3.37 -12.11
N GLU A 77 -8.80 2.35 -11.59
CA GLU A 77 -9.96 2.53 -10.73
C GLU A 77 -9.60 2.92 -9.30
N TYR A 78 -8.62 2.24 -8.71
CA TYR A 78 -8.19 2.47 -7.32
C TYR A 78 -7.37 3.76 -7.19
N TYR A 79 -6.28 3.87 -7.94
CA TYR A 79 -5.30 4.94 -7.77
C TYR A 79 -5.71 6.22 -8.50
N ASN A 80 -5.83 6.16 -9.84
CA ASN A 80 -6.20 7.33 -10.63
C ASN A 80 -7.65 7.74 -10.41
N GLY A 81 -8.54 6.78 -10.26
CA GLY A 81 -9.96 6.97 -10.08
C GLY A 81 -10.32 7.44 -8.68
N PHE A 82 -10.67 6.51 -7.79
CA PHE A 82 -11.27 6.87 -6.50
C PHE A 82 -10.32 7.62 -5.58
N ALA A 83 -9.06 7.18 -5.45
CA ALA A 83 -8.11 7.86 -4.58
C ALA A 83 -7.83 9.30 -5.06
N ASN A 84 -7.46 9.49 -6.32
CA ASN A 84 -6.99 10.80 -6.79
C ASN A 84 -8.09 11.71 -7.33
N ARG A 85 -9.17 11.18 -7.89
CA ARG A 85 -10.30 12.00 -8.40
C ARG A 85 -11.41 12.24 -7.38
N VAL A 86 -11.50 11.45 -6.32
CA VAL A 86 -12.53 11.60 -5.29
C VAL A 86 -11.93 11.98 -3.95
N LEU A 87 -11.13 11.11 -3.35
CA LEU A 87 -10.62 11.33 -1.97
C LEU A 87 -9.65 12.49 -1.90
N TRP A 88 -8.70 12.61 -2.82
CA TRP A 88 -7.71 13.70 -2.79
C TRP A 88 -8.35 15.08 -2.84
N PRO A 89 -9.26 15.40 -3.78
CA PRO A 89 -9.95 16.68 -3.75
C PRO A 89 -10.76 16.92 -2.47
N ILE A 90 -11.49 15.93 -1.99
CA ILE A 90 -12.30 16.06 -0.76
C ILE A 90 -11.43 16.38 0.44
N LEU A 91 -10.32 15.68 0.61
CA LEU A 91 -9.39 15.88 1.73
C LEU A 91 -8.67 17.25 1.67
N HIS A 92 -8.70 17.90 0.51
CA HIS A 92 -8.13 19.25 0.29
C HIS A 92 -9.20 20.35 0.18
N TYR A 93 -10.41 20.08 0.68
CA TYR A 93 -11.54 21.03 0.64
C TYR A 93 -11.98 21.47 -0.75
N ARG A 94 -11.66 20.68 -1.78
CA ARG A 94 -12.02 20.93 -3.18
C ARG A 94 -13.07 19.93 -3.66
N VAL A 95 -14.21 19.91 -2.96
CA VAL A 95 -15.35 19.04 -3.30
C VAL A 95 -15.89 19.32 -4.72
N ASP A 96 -15.69 20.55 -5.19
CA ASP A 96 -16.03 21.00 -6.55
C ASP A 96 -15.23 20.25 -7.65
N LEU A 97 -14.07 19.67 -7.32
CA LEU A 97 -13.22 18.96 -8.27
C LEU A 97 -13.39 17.43 -8.21
N GLN A 98 -14.22 16.92 -7.33
CA GLN A 98 -14.39 15.47 -7.21
C GLN A 98 -15.17 14.91 -8.40
N GLU A 99 -14.69 13.80 -8.93
CA GLU A 99 -15.31 13.07 -10.04
C GLU A 99 -15.63 11.63 -9.61
N TYR A 100 -16.80 11.43 -9.01
CA TYR A 100 -17.21 10.12 -8.52
C TYR A 100 -17.65 9.18 -9.65
N SER A 101 -17.18 7.93 -9.58
CA SER A 101 -17.63 6.82 -10.40
C SER A 101 -17.82 5.58 -9.52
N ARG A 102 -18.90 4.84 -9.74
CA ARG A 102 -19.15 3.58 -9.03
C ARG A 102 -18.08 2.53 -9.36
N ALA A 103 -17.59 2.50 -10.59
CA ALA A 103 -16.51 1.59 -11.00
C ALA A 103 -15.23 1.90 -10.24
N ASP A 104 -14.85 3.16 -10.11
CA ASP A 104 -13.68 3.59 -9.37
C ASP A 104 -13.77 3.24 -7.88
N GLN A 105 -14.94 3.45 -7.27
CA GLN A 105 -15.18 3.04 -5.89
C GLN A 105 -15.07 1.51 -5.72
N SER A 106 -15.63 0.74 -6.64
CA SER A 106 -15.53 -0.72 -6.61
C SER A 106 -14.08 -1.18 -6.74
N GLY A 107 -13.30 -0.58 -7.62
CA GLY A 107 -11.88 -0.85 -7.77
C GLY A 107 -11.08 -0.49 -6.52
N TYR A 108 -11.40 0.63 -5.88
CA TYR A 108 -10.78 1.03 -4.62
C TYR A 108 -11.02 0.02 -3.50
N MET A 109 -12.25 -0.47 -3.36
CA MET A 109 -12.56 -1.51 -2.37
C MET A 109 -11.88 -2.84 -2.72
N ARG A 110 -11.89 -3.23 -3.99
CA ARG A 110 -11.24 -4.47 -4.47
C ARG A 110 -9.75 -4.50 -4.19
N VAL A 111 -9.04 -3.40 -4.44
CA VAL A 111 -7.59 -3.31 -4.15
C VAL A 111 -7.32 -3.34 -2.65
N ASN A 112 -8.15 -2.69 -1.83
CA ASN A 112 -8.01 -2.79 -0.38
C ASN A 112 -8.22 -4.23 0.13
N SER A 113 -9.20 -4.98 -0.41
CA SER A 113 -9.37 -6.40 -0.12
C SER A 113 -8.16 -7.22 -0.59
N LEU A 114 -7.64 -6.96 -1.78
CA LEU A 114 -6.42 -7.60 -2.27
C LEU A 114 -5.23 -7.35 -1.32
N PHE A 115 -5.06 -6.13 -0.83
CA PHE A 115 -4.02 -5.81 0.14
C PHE A 115 -4.21 -6.60 1.44
N ALA A 116 -5.45 -6.74 1.93
CA ALA A 116 -5.76 -7.51 3.12
C ALA A 116 -5.40 -8.99 2.94
N ASP A 117 -5.86 -9.60 1.86
CA ASP A 117 -5.58 -11.01 1.53
C ASP A 117 -4.08 -11.29 1.46
N GLN A 118 -3.32 -10.40 0.84
CA GLN A 118 -1.87 -10.54 0.73
C GLN A 118 -1.15 -10.31 2.08
N LEU A 119 -1.64 -9.35 2.89
CA LEU A 119 -1.10 -9.10 4.22
C LEU A 119 -1.32 -10.27 5.18
N GLU A 120 -2.44 -10.97 5.11
CA GLU A 120 -2.71 -12.16 5.91
C GLU A 120 -1.65 -13.25 5.74
N THR A 121 -0.96 -13.28 4.60
CA THR A 121 0.16 -14.20 4.34
C THR A 121 1.47 -13.77 5.01
N ILE A 122 1.51 -12.56 5.59
CA ILE A 122 2.72 -11.92 6.13
C ILE A 122 2.64 -11.71 7.62
N ILE A 123 1.47 -11.25 8.11
CA ILE A 123 1.29 -10.83 9.51
C ILE A 123 1.26 -12.02 10.47
N GLU A 124 1.78 -11.80 11.67
CA GLU A 124 1.77 -12.73 12.80
C GLU A 124 1.01 -12.11 13.98
N GLU A 125 0.64 -12.91 14.97
CA GLU A 125 -0.28 -12.54 16.05
C GLU A 125 0.14 -11.27 16.82
N ASP A 126 1.43 -11.10 17.07
CA ASP A 126 1.97 -9.98 17.85
C ASP A 126 2.40 -8.77 17.02
N ASP A 127 2.21 -8.80 15.70
CA ASP A 127 2.67 -7.72 14.82
C ASP A 127 1.88 -6.43 15.03
N VAL A 128 2.58 -5.31 14.92
CA VAL A 128 1.97 -3.98 14.86
C VAL A 128 1.86 -3.55 13.41
N VAL A 129 0.62 -3.45 12.92
CA VAL A 129 0.34 -3.02 11.55
C VAL A 129 0.08 -1.52 11.52
N TRP A 130 0.89 -0.78 10.75
CA TRP A 130 0.77 0.66 10.58
C TRP A 130 0.41 1.00 9.14
N VAL A 131 -0.88 1.29 8.91
CA VAL A 131 -1.44 1.62 7.59
C VAL A 131 -1.30 3.11 7.32
N HIS A 132 -0.82 3.46 6.13
CA HIS A 132 -0.59 4.84 5.71
C HIS A 132 -1.52 5.27 4.58
N ASP A 133 -2.00 6.52 4.73
CA ASP A 133 -2.57 7.35 3.70
C ASP A 133 -4.00 6.99 3.25
N TYR A 134 -4.60 7.89 2.50
CA TYR A 134 -6.01 7.83 2.08
C TYR A 134 -6.31 6.72 1.06
N HIS A 135 -5.29 6.16 0.43
CA HIS A 135 -5.44 5.03 -0.49
C HIS A 135 -5.95 3.75 0.22
N LEU A 136 -5.69 3.63 1.51
CA LEU A 136 -5.87 2.40 2.28
C LEU A 136 -6.81 2.56 3.49
N MET A 137 -7.72 3.53 3.44
CA MET A 137 -8.63 3.80 4.58
C MET A 137 -9.50 2.59 4.99
N PRO A 138 -10.02 1.76 4.06
CA PRO A 138 -10.80 0.59 4.42
C PRO A 138 -9.97 -0.59 4.96
N LEU A 139 -8.66 -0.63 4.72
CA LEU A 139 -7.82 -1.79 4.95
C LEU A 139 -7.87 -2.33 6.40
N ALA A 140 -7.87 -1.44 7.38
CA ALA A 140 -7.91 -1.85 8.78
C ALA A 140 -9.20 -2.59 9.15
N ARG A 141 -10.30 -2.34 8.45
CA ARG A 141 -11.56 -3.08 8.60
C ARG A 141 -11.46 -4.47 8.00
N GLU A 142 -10.81 -4.61 6.87
CA GLU A 142 -10.64 -5.90 6.18
C GLU A 142 -9.71 -6.85 6.94
N LEU A 143 -8.79 -6.34 7.76
CA LEU A 143 -7.83 -7.11 8.57
C LEU A 143 -8.35 -7.54 9.95
N ARG A 144 -9.64 -7.34 10.26
CA ARG A 144 -10.25 -7.73 11.54
C ARG A 144 -10.91 -9.12 11.48
#